data_dde18598d09b97bbae963dff183f9256
#
_entry.id   dde18598d09b97bbae963dff183f9256
#
_cell.length_a   1.000
_cell.length_b   1.000
_cell.length_c   1.000
_cell.angle_alpha   90.00
_cell.angle_beta   90.00
_cell.angle_gamma   90.00
#
_symmetry.space_group_name_H-M   'P 1'
#
loop_
_entity.id
_entity.type
_entity.pdbx_description
1 polymer ?
#
loop_
_entity_poly.entity_id
_entity_poly.type
_entity_poly.pdbx_seq_one_letter_code
_entity_poly.pdbx_strand_id
1 'polypeptide(L)'
;MHSTGEETDSMSKVIGIDLGTTNSCVAVVEGGKPVVITNAEGERTTPSVVAFTKDGERLVGGAAKRQIATNSGRTISSIKRHMGSDYRVHIDGKDLTPQEISAMILAKIRRDAESYLGEPVTEAVITVPAYFDDSQRKLSLIHI
;
A
#
# COMPACT_ATOMS: atom_id res chain seq x y z
N MET A 1 -1.10 13.45 35.32
CA MET A 1 -1.19 12.99 34.67
C MET A 1 -1.53 12.58 33.98
N HIS A 2 -1.76 12.69 33.42
CA HIS A 2 -2.13 12.41 32.57
C HIS A 2 -2.50 11.68 31.86
N SER A 3 -2.75 11.86 31.54
CA SER A 3 -3.60 11.08 30.88
C SER A 3 -2.95 10.14 29.90
N THR A 4 -2.79 8.98 30.37
CA THR A 4 -2.09 7.97 29.65
C THR A 4 -2.85 7.53 28.40
N GLY A 5 -4.20 7.60 28.42
CA GLY A 5 -4.98 7.23 27.26
C GLY A 5 -4.70 8.09 26.06
N GLU A 6 -4.53 9.37 26.29
CA GLU A 6 -4.20 10.29 25.20
C GLU A 6 -2.85 10.02 24.61
N GLU A 7 -1.88 9.72 25.46
CA GLU A 7 -0.56 9.40 24.98
C GLU A 7 -0.55 8.15 24.13
N THR A 8 -1.31 7.15 24.56
CA THR A 8 -1.42 5.93 23.81
C THR A 8 -2.03 6.17 22.44
N ASP A 9 -3.08 6.98 22.38
CA ASP A 9 -3.74 7.28 21.12
C ASP A 9 -2.84 8.02 20.16
N SER A 10 -1.96 8.90 20.68
CA SER A 10 -1.08 9.65 19.81
C SER A 10 0.09 8.82 19.31
N MET A 11 0.37 7.69 19.96
CA MET A 11 1.55 6.90 19.64
C MET A 11 1.32 5.84 18.58
N SER A 12 0.07 5.51 18.29
CA SER A 12 -0.19 4.54 17.25
C SER A 12 -1.56 4.80 16.65
N LYS A 13 -1.56 4.94 15.36
CA LYS A 13 -2.78 5.15 14.61
C LYS A 13 -3.05 3.96 13.72
N VAL A 14 -4.32 3.63 13.56
CA VAL A 14 -4.77 2.62 12.62
C VAL A 14 -5.27 3.34 11.40
N ILE A 15 -4.75 2.96 10.24
CA ILE A 15 -5.19 3.53 8.97
C ILE A 15 -6.04 2.52 8.22
N GLY A 16 -6.92 3.03 7.37
CA GLY A 16 -7.69 2.19 6.47
C GLY A 16 -7.14 2.31 5.06
N ILE A 17 -6.88 1.20 4.42
CA ILE A 17 -6.35 1.18 3.06
C ILE A 17 -7.33 0.47 2.14
N ASP A 18 -7.67 1.14 1.04
CA ASP A 18 -8.41 0.52 -0.05
C ASP A 18 -7.38 0.19 -1.12
N LEU A 19 -6.98 -1.08 -1.16
CA LEU A 19 -5.99 -1.55 -2.13
C LEU A 19 -6.74 -1.92 -3.41
N GLY A 20 -6.91 -0.94 -4.28
CA GLY A 20 -7.65 -1.13 -5.52
C GLY A 20 -6.80 -1.74 -6.63
N THR A 21 -7.47 -2.20 -7.68
CA THR A 21 -6.79 -2.78 -8.84
C THR A 21 -5.95 -1.73 -9.56
N THR A 22 -6.51 -0.55 -9.75
CA THR A 22 -5.87 0.53 -10.51
C THR A 22 -5.23 1.57 -9.60
N ASN A 23 -5.94 1.96 -8.55
CA ASN A 23 -5.48 2.97 -7.59
C ASN A 23 -5.79 2.52 -6.19
N SER A 24 -4.96 2.96 -5.26
CA SER A 24 -5.18 2.70 -3.84
C SER A 24 -5.32 4.02 -3.13
N CYS A 25 -6.00 4.02 -1.99
CA CYS A 25 -6.08 5.20 -1.16
C CYS A 25 -6.03 4.82 0.31
N VAL A 26 -5.76 5.82 1.14
CA VAL A 26 -5.60 5.59 2.57
C VAL A 26 -6.34 6.68 3.33
N ALA A 27 -6.93 6.30 4.46
CA ALA A 27 -7.63 7.23 5.32
C ALA A 27 -7.32 6.94 6.78
N VAL A 28 -7.46 7.95 7.60
CA VAL A 28 -7.36 7.82 9.06
C VAL A 28 -8.66 8.34 9.64
N VAL A 29 -9.07 7.81 10.79
CA VAL A 29 -10.25 8.30 11.47
C VAL A 29 -9.85 9.42 12.40
N GLU A 30 -10.41 10.59 12.17
CA GLU A 30 -10.19 11.77 13.02
C GLU A 30 -11.54 12.34 13.39
N GLY A 31 -11.76 12.54 14.71
CA GLY A 31 -13.02 13.07 15.17
C GLY A 31 -14.21 12.21 14.81
N GLY A 32 -14.02 10.90 14.72
CA GLY A 32 -15.08 9.98 14.37
C GLY A 32 -15.39 9.88 12.90
N LYS A 33 -14.59 10.55 12.05
CA LYS A 33 -14.82 10.57 10.60
C LYS A 33 -13.58 10.15 9.86
N PRO A 34 -13.72 9.42 8.75
CA PRO A 34 -12.56 9.08 7.93
C PRO A 34 -12.07 10.30 7.17
N VAL A 35 -10.76 10.49 7.19
CA VAL A 35 -10.09 11.58 6.48
C VAL A 35 -9.10 10.96 5.52
N VAL A 36 -9.26 11.24 4.22
CA VAL A 36 -8.34 10.72 3.20
C VAL A 36 -7.00 11.43 3.33
N ILE A 37 -5.95 10.65 3.36
CA ILE A 37 -4.58 11.15 3.48
C ILE A 37 -3.99 11.36 2.09
N THR A 38 -3.37 12.50 1.86
CA THR A 38 -2.62 12.73 0.62
C THR A 38 -1.27 12.03 0.70
N ASN A 39 -0.80 11.51 -0.44
CA ASN A 39 0.49 10.85 -0.50
C ASN A 39 1.63 11.89 -0.62
N ALA A 40 2.86 11.39 -0.72
CA ALA A 40 4.03 12.27 -0.79
C ALA A 40 4.00 13.19 -2.00
N GLU A 41 3.29 12.80 -3.05
CA GLU A 41 3.15 13.59 -4.26
C GLU A 41 1.98 14.57 -4.21
N GLY A 42 1.27 14.64 -3.09
CA GLY A 42 0.15 15.55 -2.92
C GLY A 42 -1.16 15.04 -3.53
N GLU A 43 -1.23 13.77 -3.86
CA GLU A 43 -2.41 13.17 -4.48
C GLU A 43 -3.21 12.38 -3.45
N ARG A 44 -4.52 12.27 -3.66
CA ARG A 44 -5.39 11.53 -2.76
C ARG A 44 -5.44 10.04 -3.08
N THR A 45 -4.97 9.66 -4.26
CA THR A 45 -4.86 8.24 -4.63
C THR A 45 -3.44 7.95 -5.06
N THR A 46 -3.04 6.68 -4.86
CA THR A 46 -1.74 6.19 -5.26
C THR A 46 -1.96 5.11 -6.31
N PRO A 47 -1.41 5.28 -7.51
CA PRO A 47 -1.52 4.20 -8.51
C PRO A 47 -0.98 2.89 -7.97
N SER A 48 -1.71 1.81 -8.19
CA SER A 48 -1.32 0.47 -7.74
C SER A 48 -0.33 -0.14 -8.73
N VAL A 49 0.81 0.52 -8.88
CA VAL A 49 1.84 0.18 -9.88
C VAL A 49 3.19 0.11 -9.19
N VAL A 50 3.95 -0.93 -9.51
CA VAL A 50 5.32 -1.11 -9.02
C VAL A 50 6.23 -1.28 -10.23
N ALA A 51 7.36 -0.62 -10.22
CA ALA A 51 8.33 -0.75 -11.30
C ALA A 51 9.74 -0.90 -10.72
N PHE A 52 10.60 -1.53 -11.50
CA PHE A 52 12.00 -1.71 -11.13
C PHE A 52 12.85 -1.11 -12.23
N THR A 53 13.70 -0.16 -11.86
CA THR A 53 14.60 0.46 -12.83
C THR A 53 15.71 -0.53 -13.23
N LYS A 54 16.46 -0.17 -14.27
CA LYS A 54 17.58 -0.99 -14.70
C LYS A 54 18.64 -1.14 -13.61
N ASP A 55 18.72 -0.15 -12.72
CA ASP A 55 19.67 -0.17 -11.61
C ASP A 55 19.15 -0.96 -10.42
N GLY A 56 17.94 -1.53 -10.51
CA GLY A 56 17.37 -2.31 -9.44
C GLY A 56 16.59 -1.47 -8.42
N GLU A 57 16.42 -0.18 -8.67
CA GLU A 57 15.64 0.66 -7.77
C GLU A 57 14.15 0.38 -7.94
N ARG A 58 13.43 0.35 -6.82
CA ARG A 58 12.00 0.09 -6.83
C ARG A 58 11.23 1.40 -6.80
N LEU A 59 10.29 1.54 -7.73
CA LEU A 59 9.38 2.68 -7.78
C LEU A 59 7.97 2.19 -7.51
N VAL A 60 7.18 2.97 -6.78
CA VAL A 60 5.79 2.60 -6.46
C VAL A 60 4.92 3.83 -6.65
N GLY A 61 3.74 3.62 -7.25
CA GLY A 61 2.75 4.68 -7.40
C GLY A 61 2.96 5.51 -8.65
N GLY A 62 2.82 6.82 -8.52
CA GLY A 62 2.88 7.72 -9.68
C GLY A 62 4.17 7.63 -10.47
N ALA A 63 5.30 7.52 -9.78
CA ALA A 63 6.59 7.41 -10.45
C ALA A 63 6.67 6.13 -11.29
N ALA A 64 6.12 5.03 -10.75
CA ALA A 64 6.09 3.78 -11.51
C ALA A 64 5.15 3.88 -12.70
N LYS A 65 4.00 4.49 -12.51
CA LYS A 65 3.02 4.63 -13.57
C LYS A 65 3.54 5.46 -14.73
N ARG A 66 4.27 6.52 -14.43
CA ARG A 66 4.74 7.44 -15.48
C ARG A 66 5.74 6.80 -16.44
N GLN A 67 6.38 5.71 -16.06
CA GLN A 67 7.37 5.08 -16.93
C GLN A 67 6.89 3.75 -17.53
N ILE A 68 5.59 3.48 -17.48
CA ILE A 68 5.04 2.24 -18.04
C ILE A 68 5.46 2.06 -19.50
N ALA A 69 5.32 3.11 -20.30
CA ALA A 69 5.58 3.02 -21.74
C ALA A 69 7.06 2.73 -22.04
N THR A 70 7.97 3.24 -21.23
CA THR A 70 9.41 3.10 -21.47
C THR A 70 10.03 1.93 -20.73
N ASN A 71 9.29 1.29 -19.82
CA ASN A 71 9.84 0.23 -18.98
C ASN A 71 8.78 -0.85 -18.73
N SER A 72 8.02 -1.20 -19.76
CA SER A 72 6.86 -2.09 -19.59
C SER A 72 7.25 -3.47 -19.07
N GLY A 73 8.41 -3.98 -19.44
CA GLY A 73 8.85 -5.31 -19.01
C GLY A 73 9.20 -5.40 -17.54
N ARG A 74 9.37 -4.27 -16.87
CA ARG A 74 9.75 -4.22 -15.46
C ARG A 74 8.75 -3.43 -14.64
N THR A 75 7.54 -3.24 -15.16
CA THR A 75 6.47 -2.50 -14.49
C THR A 75 5.27 -3.41 -14.30
N ILE A 76 4.79 -3.51 -13.08
CA ILE A 76 3.68 -4.38 -12.72
C ILE A 76 2.49 -3.50 -12.33
N SER A 77 1.36 -3.71 -13.01
CA SER A 77 0.11 -3.04 -12.68
C SER A 77 -0.98 -4.08 -12.46
N SER A 78 -2.06 -3.67 -11.81
CA SER A 78 -3.24 -4.52 -11.63
C SER A 78 -2.93 -5.85 -10.94
N ILE A 79 -1.97 -5.85 -10.02
CA ILE A 79 -1.54 -7.08 -9.35
C ILE A 79 -2.67 -7.72 -8.55
N LYS A 80 -3.65 -6.92 -8.13
CA LYS A 80 -4.78 -7.42 -7.35
C LYS A 80 -5.56 -8.49 -8.10
N ARG A 81 -5.56 -8.45 -9.43
CA ARG A 81 -6.25 -9.45 -10.25
C ARG A 81 -5.61 -10.82 -10.18
N HIS A 82 -4.36 -10.88 -9.72
CA HIS A 82 -3.61 -12.12 -9.65
C HIS A 82 -3.51 -12.69 -8.24
N MET A 83 -4.15 -12.04 -7.27
CA MET A 83 -4.13 -12.51 -5.89
C MET A 83 -4.77 -13.90 -5.82
N GLY A 84 -4.10 -14.78 -5.08
CA GLY A 84 -4.58 -16.15 -4.93
C GLY A 84 -4.23 -17.08 -6.07
N SER A 85 -3.51 -16.59 -7.08
CA SER A 85 -3.12 -17.41 -8.23
C SER A 85 -1.64 -17.77 -8.17
N ASP A 86 -1.20 -18.56 -9.13
CA ASP A 86 0.20 -18.96 -9.27
C ASP A 86 1.04 -17.94 -10.02
N TYR A 87 0.46 -16.78 -10.30
CA TYR A 87 1.15 -15.74 -11.04
C TYR A 87 2.46 -15.36 -10.36
N ARG A 88 3.51 -15.20 -11.15
CA ARG A 88 4.82 -14.78 -10.67
C ARG A 88 5.41 -13.76 -11.61
N VAL A 89 6.16 -12.83 -11.05
CA VAL A 89 6.87 -11.82 -11.82
C VAL A 89 8.36 -12.09 -11.67
N HIS A 90 9.04 -12.24 -12.81
CA HIS A 90 10.49 -12.53 -12.82
C HIS A 90 11.24 -11.22 -13.04
N ILE A 91 11.95 -10.75 -12.04
CA ILE A 91 12.74 -9.54 -12.13
C ILE A 91 14.06 -9.74 -11.41
N ASP A 92 15.14 -9.47 -12.12
CA ASP A 92 16.51 -9.52 -11.57
C ASP A 92 16.79 -10.85 -10.87
N GLY A 93 16.35 -11.95 -11.48
CA GLY A 93 16.60 -13.27 -10.95
C GLY A 93 15.71 -13.68 -9.80
N LYS A 94 14.69 -12.89 -9.49
CA LYS A 94 13.75 -13.18 -8.41
C LYS A 94 12.37 -13.44 -8.96
N ASP A 95 11.67 -14.37 -8.32
CA ASP A 95 10.26 -14.65 -8.62
C ASP A 95 9.42 -13.99 -7.54
N LEU A 96 8.67 -12.98 -7.92
CA LEU A 96 7.85 -12.22 -6.97
C LEU A 96 6.41 -12.66 -7.05
N THR A 97 5.79 -12.86 -5.88
CA THR A 97 4.39 -13.23 -5.79
C THR A 97 3.51 -11.98 -5.82
N PRO A 98 2.21 -12.14 -6.14
CA PRO A 98 1.28 -11.01 -6.03
C PRO A 98 1.26 -10.41 -4.62
N GLN A 99 1.38 -11.23 -3.59
CA GLN A 99 1.41 -10.76 -2.21
C GLN A 99 2.64 -9.89 -1.95
N GLU A 100 3.79 -10.28 -2.49
CA GLU A 100 5.01 -9.49 -2.32
C GLU A 100 4.91 -8.15 -3.05
N ILE A 101 4.33 -8.13 -4.23
CA ILE A 101 4.12 -6.88 -4.97
C ILE A 101 3.13 -5.99 -4.22
N SER A 102 2.05 -6.57 -3.71
CA SER A 102 1.07 -5.82 -2.92
C SER A 102 1.71 -5.23 -1.67
N ALA A 103 2.59 -5.98 -1.02
CA ALA A 103 3.30 -5.50 0.16
C ALA A 103 4.16 -4.28 -0.16
N MET A 104 4.72 -4.21 -1.36
CA MET A 104 5.51 -3.04 -1.78
C MET A 104 4.63 -1.80 -1.90
N ILE A 105 3.40 -1.96 -2.42
CA ILE A 105 2.46 -0.87 -2.51
C ILE A 105 2.05 -0.42 -1.11
N LEU A 106 1.77 -1.38 -0.23
CA LEU A 106 1.39 -1.07 1.15
C LEU A 106 2.51 -0.36 1.90
N ALA A 107 3.75 -0.74 1.66
CA ALA A 107 4.89 -0.10 2.31
C ALA A 107 5.00 1.38 1.91
N LYS A 108 4.76 1.71 0.66
CA LYS A 108 4.77 3.11 0.23
C LYS A 108 3.62 3.87 0.89
N ILE A 109 2.43 3.29 0.89
CA ILE A 109 1.25 3.92 1.48
C ILE A 109 1.50 4.18 2.97
N ARG A 110 2.11 3.23 3.66
CA ARG A 110 2.45 3.40 5.07
C ARG A 110 3.40 4.58 5.26
N ARG A 111 4.46 4.65 4.46
CA ARG A 111 5.42 5.75 4.58
C ARG A 111 4.77 7.09 4.34
N ASP A 112 3.91 7.17 3.33
CA ASP A 112 3.20 8.42 3.03
C ASP A 112 2.28 8.81 4.17
N ALA A 113 1.59 7.84 4.76
CA ALA A 113 0.70 8.09 5.89
C ALA A 113 1.49 8.56 7.10
N GLU A 114 2.63 7.95 7.37
CA GLU A 114 3.47 8.37 8.49
C GLU A 114 3.99 9.79 8.31
N SER A 115 4.36 10.14 7.08
CA SER A 115 4.78 11.51 6.79
C SER A 115 3.66 12.51 7.02
N TYR A 116 2.45 12.15 6.58
CA TYR A 116 1.29 13.02 6.73
C TYR A 116 0.93 13.21 8.21
N LEU A 117 0.93 12.11 8.97
CA LEU A 117 0.50 12.15 10.37
C LEU A 117 1.59 12.60 11.32
N GLY A 118 2.84 12.49 10.92
CA GLY A 118 3.97 12.84 11.77
C GLY A 118 4.22 11.84 12.88
N GLU A 119 3.72 10.62 12.74
CA GLU A 119 3.92 9.58 13.76
C GLU A 119 3.89 8.20 13.12
N PRO A 120 4.43 7.19 13.81
CA PRO A 120 4.45 5.83 13.26
C PRO A 120 3.06 5.25 13.08
N VAL A 121 2.93 4.42 12.05
CA VAL A 121 1.71 3.66 11.78
C VAL A 121 2.10 2.19 11.80
N THR A 122 1.51 1.43 12.71
CA THR A 122 1.86 0.02 12.89
C THR A 122 0.75 -0.94 12.49
N GLU A 123 -0.45 -0.43 12.27
CA GLU A 123 -1.58 -1.28 11.91
C GLU A 123 -2.40 -0.65 10.80
N ALA A 124 -2.92 -1.49 9.93
CA ALA A 124 -3.79 -1.04 8.85
C ALA A 124 -4.93 -2.04 8.67
N VAL A 125 -6.12 -1.51 8.39
CA VAL A 125 -7.26 -2.32 7.97
C VAL A 125 -7.35 -2.19 6.47
N ILE A 126 -7.28 -3.32 5.76
CA ILE A 126 -7.26 -3.34 4.30
C ILE A 126 -8.59 -3.89 3.81
N THR A 127 -9.24 -3.15 2.92
CA THR A 127 -10.49 -3.60 2.32
C THR A 127 -10.18 -4.71 1.32
N VAL A 128 -10.86 -5.85 1.46
CA VAL A 128 -10.71 -6.97 0.54
C VAL A 128 -12.07 -7.38 0.01
N PRO A 129 -12.15 -7.78 -1.26
CA PRO A 129 -13.41 -8.24 -1.84
C PRO A 129 -13.88 -9.55 -1.22
N ALA A 130 -15.18 -9.79 -1.28
CA ALA A 130 -15.77 -11.00 -0.72
C ALA A 130 -15.29 -12.27 -1.44
N TYR A 131 -14.85 -12.15 -2.69
CA TYR A 131 -14.38 -13.31 -3.45
C TYR A 131 -12.93 -13.71 -3.13
N PHE A 132 -12.23 -12.95 -2.28
CA PHE A 132 -10.91 -13.36 -1.85
C PHE A 132 -11.01 -14.60 -0.98
N ASP A 133 -10.01 -15.48 -1.07
CA ASP A 133 -9.94 -16.66 -0.19
C ASP A 133 -9.38 -16.25 1.18
N ASP A 134 -9.28 -17.24 2.08
CA ASP A 134 -8.84 -16.97 3.45
C ASP A 134 -7.43 -16.41 3.52
N SER A 135 -6.53 -16.88 2.69
CA SER A 135 -5.15 -16.40 2.74
C SER A 135 -5.07 -14.94 2.28
N GLN A 136 -5.91 -14.56 1.32
CA GLN A 136 -5.96 -13.18 0.86
C GLN A 136 -6.60 -12.28 1.90
N ARG A 137 -7.62 -12.78 2.62
CA ARG A 137 -8.29 -12.00 3.65
C ARG A 137 -7.42 -11.75 4.87
N LYS A 138 -6.40 -12.58 5.07
CA LYS A 138 -5.47 -12.36 6.18
C LYS A 138 -4.72 -11.05 6.05
N LEU A 139 -4.74 -10.45 4.87
CA LEU A 139 -4.16 -9.12 4.68
C LEU A 139 -5.06 -8.00 5.17
N SER A 140 -6.30 -8.31 5.58
CA SER A 140 -7.26 -7.27 5.93
C SER A 140 -6.86 -6.48 7.18
N LEU A 141 -6.09 -7.08 8.09
CA LEU A 141 -5.53 -6.38 9.23
C LEU A 141 -4.11 -6.86 9.41
N ILE A 142 -3.16 -5.98 9.18
CA ILE A 142 -1.75 -6.35 9.24
C ILE A 142 -0.98 -5.35 10.07
N HIS A 143 0.14 -5.83 10.58
CA HIS A 143 1.14 -4.99 11.23
C HIS A 143 2.17 -4.62 10.18
N ILE A 144 2.20 -3.36 9.88
CA ILE A 144 3.09 -2.83 8.86
C ILE A 144 4.18 -1.93 9.51
#